data_5987e2ede636fe588e8eab8351618e1c
#
_entry.id   5987e2ede636fe588e8eab8351618e1c
#
_cell.length_a   1.000
_cell.length_b   1.000
_cell.length_c   1.000
_cell.angle_alpha   90.00
_cell.angle_beta   90.00
_cell.angle_gamma   90.00
#
_symmetry.space_group_name_H-M   'P 1'
#
loop_
_entity.id
_entity.type
_entity.pdbx_description
1 polymer ?
#
loop_
_entity_poly.entity_id
_entity_poly.type
_entity_poly.pdbx_seq_one_letter_code
_entity_poly.pdbx_strand_id
1 'polypeptide(L)'
;MLSNPKSLPGNSATPVLFKISLHISEDKENFAFINSPNNPSGTVCKNLQEIAKIAKKYKLIILSDEIYSQLTFDDQYKSISNFYPEGTIVSTGLSKWCGAGGWRLGFFAIPNQLRELKNSLKILCSESFTSVSAPIQYAAVEAYKGDHSAYLTAVKKILSFTGNYVYENLKSNTINVTKSEGGFYLFPEFSKAKFLSSSEMCKDILNKTDVALLPGSDFGLDSKKMIARLSYTDFDGANF
;
A
#
# COMPACT_ATOMS: atom_id res chain seq x y z
N MET A 1 14.06 -21.21 3.54
CA MET A 1 13.75 -21.51 2.10
C MET A 1 12.31 -21.09 1.86
N LEU A 2 12.06 -20.07 1.06
CA LEU A 2 10.72 -19.57 0.78
C LEU A 2 10.08 -20.44 -0.29
N SER A 3 9.02 -21.17 0.06
CA SER A 3 8.24 -21.99 -0.88
C SER A 3 7.37 -21.08 -1.78
N ASN A 4 7.41 -21.36 -3.08
CA ASN A 4 6.62 -20.69 -4.13
C ASN A 4 5.11 -20.74 -3.84
N PRO A 5 4.36 -19.61 -3.92
CA PRO A 5 2.92 -19.65 -3.82
C PRO A 5 2.32 -20.26 -5.11
N LYS A 6 1.46 -21.27 -4.94
CA LYS A 6 0.68 -21.85 -6.04
C LYS A 6 -0.28 -20.82 -6.64
N SER A 7 -0.18 -20.61 -7.94
CA SER A 7 -1.07 -19.76 -8.72
C SER A 7 -2.49 -20.33 -8.79
N LEU A 8 -3.51 -19.49 -8.55
CA LEU A 8 -4.90 -19.79 -8.87
C LEU A 8 -5.12 -19.60 -10.38
N PRO A 9 -5.93 -20.44 -11.05
CA PRO A 9 -6.15 -20.38 -12.49
C PRO A 9 -7.18 -19.32 -12.87
N GLY A 10 -6.92 -18.56 -13.95
CA GLY A 10 -7.95 -17.95 -14.76
C GLY A 10 -7.84 -16.47 -15.08
N ASN A 11 -7.71 -16.24 -16.35
CA ASN A 11 -7.92 -15.05 -17.17
C ASN A 11 -6.78 -14.03 -17.31
N SER A 12 -6.50 -13.73 -18.57
CA SER A 12 -5.51 -12.84 -19.15
C SER A 12 -5.76 -11.34 -18.88
N ALA A 13 -5.84 -10.97 -17.62
CA ALA A 13 -5.69 -9.60 -17.15
C ALA A 13 -4.39 -9.59 -16.34
N THR A 14 -3.52 -8.61 -16.58
CA THR A 14 -2.30 -8.36 -15.80
C THR A 14 -2.58 -8.62 -14.32
N PRO A 15 -1.83 -9.51 -13.64
CA PRO A 15 -2.12 -9.82 -12.26
C PRO A 15 -1.93 -8.56 -11.43
N VAL A 16 -3.02 -7.97 -10.97
CA VAL A 16 -3.01 -6.98 -9.91
C VAL A 16 -2.37 -7.67 -8.72
N LEU A 17 -1.15 -7.27 -8.39
CA LEU A 17 -0.35 -7.86 -7.31
C LEU A 17 -0.95 -7.48 -5.96
N PHE A 18 -2.09 -8.07 -5.60
CA PHE A 18 -2.45 -8.20 -4.21
C PHE A 18 -1.57 -9.30 -3.62
N LYS A 19 -0.47 -8.91 -3.01
CA LYS A 19 0.33 -9.84 -2.23
C LYS A 19 -0.41 -10.13 -0.93
N ILE A 20 -1.38 -11.07 -0.97
CA ILE A 20 -1.81 -11.75 0.25
C ILE A 20 -0.65 -12.70 0.58
N SER A 21 0.27 -12.24 1.42
CA SER A 21 1.31 -13.11 1.94
C SER A 21 0.71 -13.94 3.06
N LEU A 22 0.30 -15.17 2.75
CA LEU A 22 -0.06 -16.16 3.75
C LEU A 22 1.25 -16.70 4.34
N HIS A 23 1.55 -16.35 5.58
CA HIS A 23 2.56 -17.01 6.36
C HIS A 23 1.89 -18.16 7.13
N ILE A 24 2.03 -19.37 6.62
CA ILE A 24 1.62 -20.59 7.32
C ILE A 24 2.88 -21.10 8.02
N SER A 25 3.02 -20.86 9.32
CA SER A 25 4.01 -21.54 10.15
C SER A 25 3.48 -22.90 10.58
N GLU A 26 4.35 -23.88 10.77
CA GLU A 26 3.98 -25.20 11.33
C GLU A 26 3.42 -25.08 12.75
N ASP A 27 3.64 -23.95 13.44
CA ASP A 27 3.20 -23.62 14.79
C ASP A 27 1.92 -22.76 14.87
N LYS A 28 0.92 -23.05 14.03
CA LYS A 28 -0.51 -22.64 14.18
C LYS A 28 -0.87 -21.17 14.21
N GLU A 29 0.00 -20.21 14.01
CA GLU A 29 -0.37 -18.82 13.86
C GLU A 29 -0.40 -18.41 12.38
N ASN A 30 -1.61 -18.26 11.83
CA ASN A 30 -1.80 -17.92 10.43
C ASN A 30 -2.05 -16.42 10.30
N PHE A 31 -1.17 -15.72 9.58
CA PHE A 31 -1.30 -14.29 9.27
C PHE A 31 -1.58 -14.07 7.78
N ALA A 32 -2.43 -13.08 7.48
CA ALA A 32 -2.62 -12.57 6.14
C ALA A 32 -2.33 -11.06 6.12
N PHE A 33 -1.57 -10.59 5.13
CA PHE A 33 -1.29 -9.17 4.94
C PHE A 33 -2.12 -8.63 3.79
N ILE A 34 -2.79 -7.50 4.01
CA ILE A 34 -3.52 -6.75 3.00
C ILE A 34 -3.02 -5.32 3.04
N ASN A 35 -2.55 -4.79 1.91
CA ASN A 35 -2.23 -3.38 1.74
C ASN A 35 -3.17 -2.77 0.69
N SER A 36 -4.09 -1.91 1.12
CA SER A 36 -5.12 -1.32 0.25
C SER A 36 -5.48 0.09 0.71
N PRO A 37 -5.43 1.11 -0.18
CA PRO A 37 -4.83 1.10 -1.52
C PRO A 37 -3.39 0.60 -1.52
N ASN A 38 -3.00 -0.10 -2.57
CA ASN A 38 -1.74 -0.85 -2.60
C ASN A 38 -0.54 0.01 -2.98
N ASN A 39 0.55 -0.13 -2.26
CA ASN A 39 1.88 0.26 -2.69
C ASN A 39 2.59 -1.04 -3.17
N PRO A 40 2.92 -1.19 -4.46
CA PRO A 40 3.22 -0.12 -5.43
C PRO A 40 2.15 0.17 -6.49
N SER A 41 1.04 -0.56 -6.58
CA SER A 41 0.17 -0.53 -7.76
C SER A 41 -0.89 0.60 -7.76
N GLY A 42 -1.19 1.21 -6.62
CA GLY A 42 -2.27 2.18 -6.47
C GLY A 42 -3.69 1.58 -6.55
N THR A 43 -3.82 0.24 -6.62
CA THR A 43 -5.12 -0.43 -6.75
C THR A 43 -5.80 -0.67 -5.40
N VAL A 44 -7.14 -0.77 -5.40
CA VAL A 44 -7.96 -1.03 -4.21
C VAL A 44 -8.47 -2.47 -4.21
N CYS A 45 -8.38 -3.14 -3.06
CA CYS A 45 -8.90 -4.49 -2.87
C CYS A 45 -10.44 -4.48 -2.83
N LYS A 46 -11.09 -5.18 -3.76
CA LYS A 46 -12.57 -5.18 -3.89
C LYS A 46 -13.25 -6.38 -3.24
N ASN A 47 -12.55 -7.50 -3.07
CA ASN A 47 -13.13 -8.77 -2.59
C ASN A 47 -12.99 -8.95 -1.07
N LEU A 48 -13.08 -7.86 -0.30
CA LEU A 48 -12.82 -7.87 1.14
C LEU A 48 -13.76 -8.79 1.91
N GLN A 49 -15.04 -8.88 1.50
CA GLN A 49 -16.02 -9.74 2.17
C GLN A 49 -15.70 -11.23 2.00
N GLU A 50 -15.25 -11.64 0.82
CA GLU A 50 -14.86 -13.03 0.55
C GLU A 50 -13.57 -13.39 1.26
N ILE A 51 -12.59 -12.47 1.24
CA ILE A 51 -11.34 -12.62 2.01
C ILE A 51 -11.64 -12.76 3.50
N ALA A 52 -12.52 -11.93 4.05
CA ALA A 52 -12.93 -11.99 5.44
C ALA A 52 -13.61 -13.33 5.79
N LYS A 53 -14.48 -13.85 4.93
CA LYS A 53 -15.09 -15.19 5.12
C LYS A 53 -14.05 -16.30 5.20
N ILE A 54 -13.06 -16.26 4.30
CA ILE A 54 -11.95 -17.23 4.30
C ILE A 54 -11.12 -17.08 5.57
N ALA A 55 -10.75 -15.84 5.93
CA ALA A 55 -9.96 -15.56 7.13
C ALA A 55 -10.67 -16.06 8.40
N LYS A 56 -11.96 -15.79 8.54
CA LYS A 56 -12.79 -16.32 9.65
C LYS A 56 -12.78 -17.84 9.70
N LYS A 57 -13.02 -18.50 8.55
CA LYS A 57 -13.06 -19.95 8.46
C LYS A 57 -11.76 -20.60 8.94
N TYR A 58 -10.61 -20.00 8.60
CA TYR A 58 -9.30 -20.53 8.95
C TYR A 58 -8.67 -19.84 10.17
N LYS A 59 -9.42 -18.98 10.86
CA LYS A 59 -8.97 -18.22 12.04
C LYS A 59 -7.66 -17.44 11.79
N LEU A 60 -7.53 -16.86 10.60
CA LEU A 60 -6.36 -16.06 10.25
C LEU A 60 -6.43 -14.72 10.97
N ILE A 61 -5.30 -14.21 11.43
CA ILE A 61 -5.15 -12.82 11.84
C ILE A 61 -4.81 -12.00 10.58
N ILE A 62 -5.59 -10.97 10.30
CA ILE A 62 -5.33 -10.06 9.18
C ILE A 62 -4.58 -8.84 9.71
N LEU A 63 -3.43 -8.52 9.10
CA LEU A 63 -2.80 -7.21 9.21
C LEU A 63 -3.17 -6.41 7.97
N SER A 64 -4.06 -5.43 8.16
CA SER A 64 -4.52 -4.53 7.10
C SER A 64 -3.74 -3.22 7.16
N ASP A 65 -2.85 -3.01 6.20
CA ASP A 65 -2.15 -1.74 6.04
C ASP A 65 -3.01 -0.78 5.21
N GLU A 66 -3.61 0.17 5.92
CA GLU A 66 -4.58 1.13 5.40
C GLU A 66 -4.00 2.56 5.35
N ILE A 67 -2.68 2.69 5.27
CA ILE A 67 -2.00 3.98 5.29
C ILE A 67 -2.45 4.93 4.17
N TYR A 68 -3.00 4.41 3.07
CA TYR A 68 -3.53 5.17 1.94
C TYR A 68 -5.07 5.23 1.89
N SER A 69 -5.79 4.68 2.87
CA SER A 69 -7.25 4.55 2.84
C SER A 69 -7.98 5.88 2.59
N GLN A 70 -7.53 6.95 3.22
CA GLN A 70 -8.12 8.29 3.04
C GLN A 70 -7.76 8.96 1.70
N LEU A 71 -6.86 8.37 0.92
CA LEU A 71 -6.48 8.82 -0.43
C LEU A 71 -7.09 7.97 -1.54
N THR A 72 -8.17 7.22 -1.26
CA THR A 72 -8.97 6.52 -2.27
C THR A 72 -9.81 7.51 -3.05
N PHE A 73 -9.83 7.41 -4.38
CA PHE A 73 -10.40 8.47 -5.24
C PHE A 73 -11.91 8.43 -5.34
N ASP A 74 -12.55 7.30 -5.07
CA ASP A 74 -14.00 7.07 -5.23
C ASP A 74 -14.83 7.22 -3.95
N ASP A 75 -14.28 7.68 -2.85
CA ASP A 75 -14.93 7.83 -1.53
C ASP A 75 -15.65 6.57 -0.99
N GLN A 76 -15.46 5.40 -1.62
CA GLN A 76 -16.12 4.14 -1.26
C GLN A 76 -15.18 3.15 -0.56
N TYR A 77 -14.07 3.64 -0.04
CA TYR A 77 -13.14 2.77 0.68
C TYR A 77 -13.84 2.06 1.84
N LYS A 78 -13.60 0.76 1.93
CA LYS A 78 -14.04 -0.07 3.05
C LYS A 78 -12.83 -0.78 3.65
N SER A 79 -12.70 -0.72 4.95
CA SER A 79 -11.74 -1.55 5.68
C SER A 79 -12.22 -2.99 5.74
N ILE A 80 -11.30 -3.95 5.68
CA ILE A 80 -11.64 -5.36 5.91
C ILE A 80 -12.10 -5.60 7.35
N SER A 81 -11.74 -4.72 8.29
CA SER A 81 -12.23 -4.76 9.67
C SER A 81 -13.75 -4.60 9.77
N ASN A 82 -14.42 -4.02 8.76
CA ASN A 82 -15.89 -3.96 8.70
C ASN A 82 -16.52 -5.35 8.52
N PHE A 83 -15.76 -6.32 8.02
CA PHE A 83 -16.24 -7.68 7.74
C PHE A 83 -15.65 -8.72 8.69
N TYR A 84 -14.48 -8.43 9.30
CA TYR A 84 -13.81 -9.32 10.25
C TYR A 84 -13.11 -8.51 11.36
N PRO A 85 -13.87 -7.77 12.20
CA PRO A 85 -13.29 -6.90 13.22
C PRO A 85 -12.49 -7.64 14.28
N GLU A 86 -12.94 -8.86 14.67
CA GLU A 86 -12.35 -9.64 15.77
C GLU A 86 -10.96 -10.21 15.43
N GLY A 87 -10.62 -10.36 14.15
CA GLY A 87 -9.35 -10.93 13.69
C GLY A 87 -8.53 -9.98 12.84
N THR A 88 -8.89 -8.68 12.75
CA THR A 88 -8.19 -7.71 11.92
C THR A 88 -7.46 -6.67 12.77
N ILE A 89 -6.17 -6.54 12.52
CA ILE A 89 -5.35 -5.43 13.02
C ILE A 89 -5.22 -4.41 11.88
N VAL A 90 -5.65 -3.18 12.12
CA VAL A 90 -5.49 -2.09 11.15
C VAL A 90 -4.22 -1.31 11.45
N SER A 91 -3.36 -1.16 10.46
CA SER A 91 -2.17 -0.29 10.47
C SER A 91 -2.45 0.99 9.69
N THR A 92 -2.19 2.15 10.29
CA THR A 92 -2.34 3.45 9.63
C THR A 92 -1.47 4.51 10.32
N GLY A 93 -1.54 5.76 9.87
CA GLY A 93 -0.77 6.86 10.44
C GLY A 93 -0.97 8.18 9.71
N LEU A 94 -0.20 9.19 10.11
CA LEU A 94 -0.29 10.54 9.57
C LEU A 94 0.53 10.77 8.30
N SER A 95 1.39 9.80 7.92
CA SER A 95 2.43 10.02 6.91
C SER A 95 1.90 10.37 5.52
N LYS A 96 0.71 9.90 5.15
CA LYS A 96 0.23 9.97 3.75
C LYS A 96 -0.92 10.96 3.60
N TRP A 97 -2.03 10.73 4.25
CA TRP A 97 -3.23 11.53 4.06
C TRP A 97 -3.08 13.00 4.51
N CYS A 98 -2.28 13.28 5.55
CA CYS A 98 -2.05 14.65 6.02
C CYS A 98 -0.64 15.18 5.72
N GLY A 99 0.13 14.50 4.88
CA GLY A 99 1.46 14.94 4.48
C GLY A 99 2.52 14.95 5.59
N ALA A 100 2.24 14.35 6.75
CA ALA A 100 3.08 14.41 7.95
C ALA A 100 4.07 13.24 8.06
N GLY A 101 4.64 12.79 6.94
CA GLY A 101 5.59 11.67 6.90
C GLY A 101 6.82 11.88 7.78
N GLY A 102 7.32 13.13 7.88
CA GLY A 102 8.46 13.50 8.73
C GLY A 102 8.15 13.44 10.22
N TRP A 103 6.90 13.43 10.64
CA TRP A 103 6.50 13.39 12.05
C TRP A 103 6.62 12.01 12.66
N ARG A 104 6.78 10.96 11.86
CA ARG A 104 7.05 9.58 12.28
C ARG A 104 6.03 9.00 13.24
N LEU A 105 4.72 9.19 12.97
CA LEU A 105 3.63 8.61 13.77
C LEU A 105 2.76 7.67 12.94
N GLY A 106 2.66 6.44 13.40
CA GLY A 106 1.69 5.44 12.98
C GLY A 106 1.12 4.74 14.21
N PHE A 107 0.04 3.98 14.03
CA PHE A 107 -0.55 3.17 15.09
C PHE A 107 -1.21 1.92 14.53
N PHE A 108 -1.43 0.97 15.43
CA PHE A 108 -2.24 -0.22 15.20
C PHE A 108 -3.55 -0.12 15.97
N ALA A 109 -4.67 -0.31 15.28
CA ALA A 109 -5.94 -0.59 15.92
C ALA A 109 -6.06 -2.11 16.10
N ILE A 110 -5.92 -2.58 17.34
CA ILE A 110 -5.88 -4.00 17.70
C ILE A 110 -7.16 -4.36 18.44
N PRO A 111 -7.95 -5.34 17.97
CA PRO A 111 -9.19 -5.73 18.63
C PRO A 111 -8.94 -6.39 20.00
N ASN A 112 -9.94 -6.34 20.88
CA ASN A 112 -9.81 -6.88 22.25
C ASN A 112 -9.54 -8.40 22.27
N GLN A 113 -9.99 -9.12 21.26
CA GLN A 113 -9.72 -10.56 21.10
C GLN A 113 -8.22 -10.88 20.95
N LEU A 114 -7.43 -9.90 20.49
CA LEU A 114 -5.97 -10.02 20.33
C LEU A 114 -5.20 -9.24 21.42
N ARG A 115 -5.76 -9.16 22.65
CA ARG A 115 -5.17 -8.40 23.76
C ARG A 115 -3.77 -8.91 24.17
N GLU A 116 -3.55 -10.20 24.11
CA GLU A 116 -2.24 -10.79 24.44
C GLU A 116 -1.17 -10.33 23.45
N LEU A 117 -1.47 -10.39 22.14
CA LEU A 117 -0.59 -9.85 21.11
C LEU A 117 -0.33 -8.34 21.31
N LYS A 118 -1.38 -7.57 21.65
CA LYS A 118 -1.23 -6.14 21.98
C LYS A 118 -0.25 -5.90 23.13
N ASN A 119 -0.30 -6.71 24.19
CA ASN A 119 0.60 -6.59 25.32
C ASN A 119 2.04 -6.91 24.93
N SER A 120 2.25 -7.98 24.15
CA SER A 120 3.57 -8.35 23.63
C SER A 120 4.16 -7.27 22.73
N LEU A 121 3.35 -6.68 21.83
CA LEU A 121 3.76 -5.56 20.97
C LEU A 121 4.12 -4.31 21.79
N LYS A 122 3.42 -4.00 22.87
CA LYS A 122 3.77 -2.88 23.76
C LYS A 122 5.17 -3.06 24.37
N ILE A 123 5.48 -4.25 24.84
CA ILE A 123 6.81 -4.56 25.41
C ILE A 123 7.86 -4.41 24.31
N LEU A 124 7.64 -5.01 23.15
CA LEU A 124 8.57 -4.91 22.02
C LEU A 124 8.82 -3.46 21.59
N CYS A 125 7.78 -2.64 21.51
CA CYS A 125 7.90 -1.22 21.17
C CYS A 125 8.71 -0.45 22.23
N SER A 126 8.45 -0.72 23.53
CA SER A 126 9.18 -0.10 24.62
C SER A 126 10.68 -0.39 24.54
N GLU A 127 11.04 -1.64 24.23
CA GLU A 127 12.45 -2.06 24.14
C GLU A 127 13.14 -1.69 22.83
N SER A 128 12.35 -1.34 21.78
CA SER A 128 12.91 -1.03 20.44
C SER A 128 13.13 0.47 20.25
N PHE A 129 12.11 1.29 20.43
CA PHE A 129 12.15 2.73 20.17
C PHE A 129 11.49 3.58 21.26
N THR A 130 11.11 2.97 22.38
CA THR A 130 10.49 3.59 23.56
C THR A 130 9.09 4.12 23.27
N SER A 131 8.98 5.26 22.60
CA SER A 131 7.68 5.87 22.21
C SER A 131 7.86 6.93 21.13
N VAL A 132 6.78 7.25 20.45
CA VAL A 132 6.69 8.42 19.59
C VAL A 132 6.72 9.68 20.46
N SER A 133 7.32 10.78 19.96
CA SER A 133 7.36 12.08 20.64
C SER A 133 5.97 12.52 21.14
N ALA A 134 5.86 12.89 22.40
CA ALA A 134 4.59 13.26 23.03
C ALA A 134 3.87 14.42 22.32
N PRO A 135 4.50 15.54 21.93
CA PRO A 135 3.84 16.59 21.16
C PRO A 135 3.18 16.08 19.87
N ILE A 136 3.84 15.14 19.18
CA ILE A 136 3.30 14.55 17.95
C ILE A 136 2.07 13.66 18.25
N GLN A 137 2.08 12.94 19.38
CA GLN A 137 0.91 12.16 19.80
C GLN A 137 -0.31 13.06 20.07
N TYR A 138 -0.12 14.19 20.74
CA TYR A 138 -1.21 15.17 20.96
C TYR A 138 -1.69 15.78 19.64
N ALA A 139 -0.79 16.17 18.75
CA ALA A 139 -1.16 16.66 17.43
C ALA A 139 -1.95 15.62 16.62
N ALA A 140 -1.61 14.33 16.75
CA ALA A 140 -2.34 13.24 16.10
C ALA A 140 -3.77 13.11 16.61
N VAL A 141 -4.02 13.36 17.91
CA VAL A 141 -5.38 13.35 18.47
C VAL A 141 -6.25 14.41 17.78
N GLU A 142 -5.70 15.62 17.60
CA GLU A 142 -6.41 16.69 16.89
C GLU A 142 -6.58 16.37 15.40
N ALA A 143 -5.57 15.83 14.75
CA ALA A 143 -5.64 15.41 13.35
C ALA A 143 -6.74 14.36 13.11
N TYR A 144 -6.94 13.41 14.02
CA TYR A 144 -7.98 12.39 13.87
C TYR A 144 -9.38 12.81 14.37
N LYS A 145 -9.49 13.86 15.19
CA LYS A 145 -10.77 14.42 15.65
C LYS A 145 -11.33 15.48 14.70
N GLY A 146 -10.46 16.20 13.99
CA GLY A 146 -10.85 17.31 13.14
C GLY A 146 -11.60 16.86 11.87
N ASP A 147 -12.44 17.76 11.36
CA ASP A 147 -13.02 17.59 10.02
C ASP A 147 -12.01 18.09 8.98
N HIS A 148 -11.50 17.17 8.18
CA HIS A 148 -10.56 17.44 7.09
C HIS A 148 -11.15 17.16 5.71
N SER A 149 -12.47 17.09 5.61
CA SER A 149 -13.19 16.74 4.37
C SER A 149 -12.83 17.63 3.20
N ALA A 150 -12.76 18.95 3.39
CA ALA A 150 -12.38 19.90 2.35
C ALA A 150 -10.94 19.69 1.86
N TYR A 151 -10.00 19.50 2.80
CA TYR A 151 -8.61 19.21 2.48
C TYR A 151 -8.47 17.88 1.71
N LEU A 152 -9.08 16.81 2.22
CA LEU A 152 -9.01 15.49 1.59
C LEU A 152 -9.65 15.48 0.19
N THR A 153 -10.75 16.20 0.02
CA THR A 153 -11.39 16.36 -1.30
C THR A 153 -10.44 17.03 -2.29
N ALA A 154 -9.78 18.12 -1.90
CA ALA A 154 -8.81 18.82 -2.73
C ALA A 154 -7.61 17.91 -3.08
N VAL A 155 -6.99 17.27 -2.08
CA VAL A 155 -5.85 16.36 -2.28
C VAL A 155 -6.21 15.20 -3.19
N LYS A 156 -7.34 14.52 -2.97
CA LYS A 156 -7.80 13.42 -3.82
C LYS A 156 -8.06 13.88 -5.25
N LYS A 157 -8.64 15.06 -5.45
CA LYS A 157 -8.86 15.63 -6.79
C LYS A 157 -7.53 15.84 -7.52
N ILE A 158 -6.54 16.44 -6.87
CA ILE A 158 -5.19 16.66 -7.42
C ILE A 158 -4.53 15.33 -7.76
N LEU A 159 -4.46 14.39 -6.81
CA LEU A 159 -3.81 13.10 -7.02
C LEU A 159 -4.50 12.26 -8.10
N SER A 160 -5.82 12.26 -8.14
CA SER A 160 -6.58 11.57 -9.18
C SER A 160 -6.33 12.19 -10.57
N PHE A 161 -6.30 13.51 -10.67
CA PHE A 161 -6.02 14.21 -11.92
C PHE A 161 -4.60 13.91 -12.40
N THR A 162 -3.59 14.11 -11.55
CA THR A 162 -2.18 13.87 -11.88
C THR A 162 -1.94 12.41 -12.25
N GLY A 163 -2.49 11.48 -11.45
CA GLY A 163 -2.37 10.05 -11.70
C GLY A 163 -3.00 9.63 -13.03
N ASN A 164 -4.16 10.19 -13.37
CA ASN A 164 -4.80 9.96 -14.67
C ASN A 164 -3.99 10.55 -15.83
N TYR A 165 -3.49 11.77 -15.67
CA TYR A 165 -2.65 12.40 -16.69
C TYR A 165 -1.40 11.56 -16.99
N VAL A 166 -0.68 11.12 -15.95
CA VAL A 166 0.50 10.27 -16.11
C VAL A 166 0.13 8.91 -16.71
N TYR A 167 -0.97 8.30 -16.28
CA TYR A 167 -1.46 7.02 -16.81
C TYR A 167 -1.74 7.11 -18.32
N GLU A 168 -2.50 8.11 -18.76
CA GLU A 168 -2.86 8.25 -20.18
C GLU A 168 -1.65 8.56 -21.08
N ASN A 169 -0.65 9.27 -20.55
CA ASN A 169 0.57 9.57 -21.30
C ASN A 169 1.61 8.44 -21.29
N LEU A 170 1.60 7.57 -20.28
CA LEU A 170 2.47 6.40 -20.23
C LEU A 170 1.94 5.21 -21.00
N LYS A 171 0.62 5.01 -20.99
CA LYS A 171 -0.02 3.86 -21.62
C LYS A 171 0.28 3.80 -23.12
N SER A 172 0.88 2.71 -23.57
CA SER A 172 1.27 2.53 -24.97
C SER A 172 1.36 1.04 -25.31
N ASN A 173 1.66 0.71 -26.57
CA ASN A 173 1.93 -0.68 -27.01
C ASN A 173 3.21 -1.27 -26.41
N THR A 174 3.99 -0.49 -25.69
CA THR A 174 5.27 -0.90 -25.08
C THR A 174 5.29 -0.74 -23.56
N ILE A 175 4.32 -0.05 -22.99
CA ILE A 175 4.18 0.16 -21.56
C ILE A 175 2.77 -0.26 -21.15
N ASN A 176 2.71 -1.31 -20.33
CA ASN A 176 1.48 -1.78 -19.72
C ASN A 176 1.38 -1.21 -18.29
N VAL A 177 0.30 -0.51 -17.99
CA VAL A 177 0.10 0.12 -16.69
C VAL A 177 -1.36 0.03 -16.28
N THR A 178 -1.61 -0.23 -14.99
CA THR A 178 -2.96 -0.20 -14.40
C THR A 178 -3.23 1.19 -13.84
N LYS A 179 -4.45 1.67 -14.04
CA LYS A 179 -4.89 2.94 -13.49
C LYS A 179 -4.90 2.90 -11.97
N SER A 180 -4.38 3.95 -11.32
CA SER A 180 -4.45 4.08 -9.87
C SER A 180 -5.89 4.38 -9.40
N GLU A 181 -6.31 3.74 -8.31
CA GLU A 181 -7.61 3.94 -7.66
C GLU A 181 -7.45 4.68 -6.31
N GLY A 182 -6.18 4.88 -5.87
CA GLY A 182 -5.87 5.58 -4.62
C GLY A 182 -4.36 5.68 -4.38
N GLY A 183 -3.97 6.48 -3.40
CA GLY A 183 -2.56 6.79 -3.15
C GLY A 183 -1.98 7.69 -4.25
N PHE A 184 -0.73 7.43 -4.64
CA PHE A 184 0.00 8.28 -5.59
C PHE A 184 1.07 7.49 -6.37
N TYR A 185 0.76 6.23 -6.71
CA TYR A 185 1.67 5.34 -7.42
C TYR A 185 1.04 4.77 -8.68
N LEU A 186 1.89 4.57 -9.68
CA LEU A 186 1.68 3.69 -10.82
C LEU A 186 2.77 2.63 -10.86
N PHE A 187 2.46 1.49 -11.48
CA PHE A 187 3.38 0.34 -11.54
C PHE A 187 3.50 -0.18 -12.97
N PRO A 188 4.09 0.65 -13.87
CA PRO A 188 4.25 0.32 -15.28
C PRO A 188 5.21 -0.86 -15.52
N GLU A 189 4.83 -1.70 -16.48
CA GLU A 189 5.64 -2.74 -17.08
C GLU A 189 6.12 -2.28 -18.46
N PHE A 190 7.43 -2.23 -18.65
CA PHE A 190 8.10 -1.83 -19.89
C PHE A 190 8.37 -3.06 -20.74
N SER A 191 7.36 -3.57 -21.45
CA SER A 191 7.35 -4.89 -22.10
C SER A 191 8.42 -5.10 -23.19
N LYS A 192 8.94 -4.02 -23.78
CA LYS A 192 9.99 -4.06 -24.81
C LYS A 192 11.37 -3.64 -24.30
N ALA A 193 11.50 -3.26 -23.04
CA ALA A 193 12.79 -2.90 -22.45
C ALA A 193 13.70 -4.13 -22.36
N LYS A 194 14.97 -3.96 -22.79
CA LYS A 194 15.97 -5.02 -22.84
C LYS A 194 17.12 -4.67 -21.90
N PHE A 195 16.94 -5.00 -20.62
CA PHE A 195 17.96 -4.87 -19.58
C PHE A 195 18.13 -6.21 -18.87
N LEU A 196 19.25 -6.39 -18.19
CA LEU A 196 19.50 -7.58 -17.37
C LEU A 196 18.61 -7.64 -16.13
N SER A 197 18.19 -6.47 -15.64
CA SER A 197 17.32 -6.36 -14.46
C SER A 197 16.51 -5.07 -14.45
N SER A 198 15.42 -5.07 -13.66
CA SER A 198 14.63 -3.85 -13.40
C SER A 198 15.45 -2.75 -12.70
N SER A 199 16.44 -3.12 -11.89
CA SER A 199 17.36 -2.16 -11.25
C SER A 199 18.25 -1.47 -12.27
N GLU A 200 18.78 -2.21 -13.25
CA GLU A 200 19.56 -1.63 -14.33
C GLU A 200 18.71 -0.70 -15.21
N MET A 201 17.49 -1.12 -15.54
CA MET A 201 16.54 -0.28 -16.26
C MET A 201 16.25 1.03 -15.51
N CYS A 202 15.97 0.98 -14.22
CA CYS A 202 15.70 2.19 -13.41
C CYS A 202 16.91 3.12 -13.34
N LYS A 203 18.14 2.57 -13.26
CA LYS A 203 19.38 3.33 -13.33
C LYS A 203 19.57 4.03 -14.68
N ASP A 204 19.30 3.33 -15.77
CA ASP A 204 19.43 3.88 -17.12
C ASP A 204 18.42 5.02 -17.36
N ILE A 205 17.16 4.83 -16.91
CA ILE A 205 16.13 5.87 -16.97
C ILE A 205 16.57 7.09 -16.17
N LEU A 206 17.02 6.92 -14.92
CA LEU A 206 17.48 8.02 -14.08
C LEU A 206 18.61 8.81 -14.77
N ASN A 207 19.63 8.11 -15.29
CA ASN A 207 20.78 8.75 -15.91
C ASN A 207 20.46 9.50 -17.21
N LYS A 208 19.38 9.13 -17.93
CA LYS A 208 19.02 9.71 -19.22
C LYS A 208 17.94 10.78 -19.11
N THR A 209 17.12 10.73 -18.06
CA THR A 209 15.89 11.52 -18.00
C THR A 209 15.70 12.25 -16.67
N ASP A 210 16.59 12.04 -15.69
CA ASP A 210 16.46 12.52 -14.29
C ASP A 210 15.19 12.04 -13.57
N VAL A 211 14.51 11.01 -14.11
CA VAL A 211 13.32 10.42 -13.50
C VAL A 211 13.72 9.24 -12.62
N ALA A 212 13.51 9.37 -11.31
CA ALA A 212 13.79 8.33 -10.33
C ALA A 212 12.60 7.35 -10.21
N LEU A 213 12.83 6.08 -10.53
CA LEU A 213 11.89 4.98 -10.37
C LEU A 213 12.43 3.95 -9.38
N LEU A 214 11.55 3.21 -8.71
CA LEU A 214 11.95 2.06 -7.89
C LEU A 214 11.68 0.75 -8.65
N PRO A 215 12.69 -0.12 -8.75
CA PRO A 215 12.56 -1.37 -9.52
C PRO A 215 11.56 -2.33 -8.88
N GLY A 216 10.88 -3.11 -9.72
CA GLY A 216 9.91 -4.10 -9.26
C GLY A 216 10.50 -5.17 -8.33
N SER A 217 11.80 -5.43 -8.43
CA SER A 217 12.52 -6.34 -7.53
C SER A 217 12.48 -5.92 -6.06
N ASP A 218 12.41 -4.62 -5.77
CA ASP A 218 12.30 -4.09 -4.39
C ASP A 218 10.92 -4.40 -3.77
N PHE A 219 9.96 -4.79 -4.60
CA PHE A 219 8.62 -5.23 -4.21
C PHE A 219 8.46 -6.76 -4.30
N GLY A 220 9.57 -7.49 -4.42
CA GLY A 220 9.60 -8.94 -4.44
C GLY A 220 9.21 -9.58 -5.78
N LEU A 221 9.25 -8.82 -6.88
CA LEU A 221 9.14 -9.38 -8.22
C LEU A 221 10.47 -9.97 -8.69
N ASP A 222 10.39 -10.86 -9.69
CA ASP A 222 11.60 -11.30 -10.41
C ASP A 222 12.32 -10.09 -11.03
N SER A 223 13.61 -9.97 -10.78
CA SER A 223 14.43 -8.86 -11.26
C SER A 223 14.46 -8.74 -12.79
N LYS A 224 14.15 -9.82 -13.51
CA LYS A 224 14.06 -9.84 -14.98
C LYS A 224 12.74 -9.24 -15.51
N LYS A 225 11.75 -9.00 -14.66
CA LYS A 225 10.55 -8.29 -15.04
C LYS A 225 10.83 -6.79 -15.07
N MET A 226 10.72 -6.19 -16.23
CA MET A 226 10.96 -4.76 -16.44
C MET A 226 9.79 -3.93 -15.92
N ILE A 227 9.55 -4.01 -14.61
CA ILE A 227 8.48 -3.30 -13.90
C ILE A 227 9.14 -2.34 -12.91
N ALA A 228 8.55 -1.14 -12.76
CA ALA A 228 9.04 -0.16 -11.80
C ALA A 228 7.89 0.62 -11.18
N ARG A 229 8.05 1.05 -9.91
CA ARG A 229 7.12 1.97 -9.27
C ARG A 229 7.45 3.40 -9.64
N LEU A 230 6.45 4.13 -10.12
CA LEU A 230 6.47 5.57 -10.35
C LEU A 230 5.61 6.24 -9.27
N SER A 231 6.16 7.27 -8.60
CA SER A 231 5.42 8.22 -7.77
C SER A 231 5.15 9.47 -8.59
N TYR A 232 3.92 9.96 -8.59
CA TYR A 232 3.51 11.14 -9.36
C TYR A 232 3.21 12.37 -8.47
N THR A 233 3.94 12.48 -7.34
CA THR A 233 3.78 13.59 -6.39
C THR A 233 4.78 14.72 -6.58
N ASP A 234 5.78 14.53 -7.42
CA ASP A 234 6.81 15.53 -7.69
C ASP A 234 6.39 16.39 -8.89
N PHE A 235 5.63 17.44 -8.62
CA PHE A 235 5.20 18.43 -9.62
C PHE A 235 5.18 19.83 -9.00
N ASP A 236 5.38 20.85 -9.83
CA ASP A 236 5.28 22.25 -9.41
C ASP A 236 3.82 22.68 -9.31
N GLY A 237 3.28 22.67 -8.09
CA GLY A 237 1.90 23.05 -7.83
C GLY A 237 1.54 24.53 -8.11
N ALA A 238 2.52 25.39 -8.32
CA ALA A 238 2.28 26.80 -8.70
C ALA A 238 1.99 26.94 -10.19
N ASN A 239 2.48 25.99 -11.00
CA ASN A 239 2.32 25.96 -12.46
C ASN A 239 1.33 24.88 -12.94
N PHE A 240 0.52 24.33 -12.01
CA PHE A 240 -0.39 23.21 -12.28
C PHE A 240 -1.88 23.61 -12.44
#